data_acac8ce3e490cc203e6fa54fc7c0017d
#
_entry.id   acac8ce3e490cc203e6fa54fc7c0017d
#
_cell.length_a   1.000
_cell.length_b   1.000
_cell.length_c   1.000
_cell.angle_alpha   90.00
_cell.angle_beta   90.00
_cell.angle_gamma   90.00
#
_symmetry.space_group_name_H-M   'P 1'
#
loop_
_entity.id
_entity.type
_entity.pdbx_description
1 polymer ?
#
loop_
_entity_poly.entity_id
_entity_poly.type
_entity_poly.pdbx_seq_one_letter_code
_entity_poly.pdbx_strand_id
1 'polypeptide(L)'
;MLRKKANGVAVGSRVSSLLKNVASHKMDRRTFLRSTGLAVGGLAAFSMTPRSVEAAASASTDAKTEIKKSVCTHCSVGCTVMAEVRDGVWVGQEPGWDSPFNLRAHCAKGSSVRELGHGERRLKYPMKLVNGTYTRVSWEQAINEIGDQMLKIREESGPDSVYWLGSAKTNNEQSYLYRKFAAYWGTNNVDHQARICHSTTVAGVANTWGYGA
;
A
#
# COMPACT_ATOMS: atom_id res chain seq x y z
N MET A 1 -8.01 14.24 25.30
CA MET A 1 -6.86 15.03 25.77
C MET A 1 -5.66 14.10 25.93
N LEU A 2 -4.77 14.02 24.95
CA LEU A 2 -3.57 13.19 24.98
C LEU A 2 -2.36 14.10 25.21
N ARG A 3 -1.76 14.00 26.39
CA ARG A 3 -0.51 14.71 26.72
C ARG A 3 0.68 14.02 26.06
N LYS A 4 1.38 14.72 25.18
CA LYS A 4 2.73 14.37 24.71
C LYS A 4 3.72 14.51 25.86
N LYS A 5 4.41 13.43 26.22
CA LYS A 5 5.66 13.51 27.00
C LYS A 5 6.79 13.81 26.02
N ALA A 6 7.37 14.99 26.16
CA ALA A 6 8.61 15.37 25.50
C ALA A 6 9.77 14.98 26.41
N ASN A 7 10.57 13.99 26.01
CA ASN A 7 11.92 13.82 26.52
C ASN A 7 12.87 14.21 25.39
N GLY A 8 13.22 15.49 25.35
CA GLY A 8 14.23 16.03 24.49
C GLY A 8 15.61 15.89 25.11
N VAL A 9 16.43 14.99 24.57
CA VAL A 9 17.88 15.04 24.79
C VAL A 9 18.43 16.06 23.80
N ALA A 10 19.09 17.09 24.34
CA ALA A 10 19.66 18.19 23.59
C ALA A 10 20.89 17.75 22.77
N VAL A 11 20.64 17.36 21.50
CA VAL A 11 21.69 17.15 20.48
C VAL A 11 21.85 18.39 19.58
N GLY A 12 21.13 19.48 19.88
CA GLY A 12 21.00 20.64 19.00
C GLY A 12 22.16 21.64 18.97
N SER A 13 23.11 21.62 19.88
CA SER A 13 24.08 22.72 19.97
C SER A 13 25.37 22.52 19.14
N ARG A 14 25.77 21.29 18.86
CA ARG A 14 27.01 21.02 18.08
C ARG A 14 26.77 21.04 16.56
N VAL A 15 25.56 20.64 16.11
CA VAL A 15 25.23 20.66 14.68
C VAL A 15 24.94 22.08 14.19
N SER A 16 24.30 22.91 15.02
CA SER A 16 24.02 24.31 14.66
C SER A 16 25.28 25.19 14.57
N SER A 17 26.33 24.92 15.36
CA SER A 17 27.58 25.63 15.25
C SER A 17 28.40 25.22 14.01
N LEU A 18 28.34 23.96 13.61
CA LEU A 18 28.95 23.47 12.37
C LEU A 18 28.27 24.04 11.12
N LEU A 19 26.95 24.12 11.12
CA LEU A 19 26.18 24.69 10.01
C LEU A 19 26.37 26.20 9.85
N LYS A 20 26.58 26.94 10.95
CA LYS A 20 26.90 28.38 10.89
C LYS A 20 28.29 28.66 10.31
N ASN A 21 29.27 27.81 10.56
CA ASN A 21 30.60 27.95 9.97
C ASN A 21 30.67 27.60 8.48
N VAL A 22 29.80 26.69 8.01
CA VAL A 22 29.69 26.34 6.57
C VAL A 22 28.99 27.43 5.76
N ALA A 23 28.02 28.13 6.35
CA ALA A 23 27.26 29.18 5.68
C ALA A 23 28.01 30.51 5.48
N SER A 24 29.16 30.74 6.16
CA SER A 24 29.91 31.98 6.09
C SER A 24 31.06 31.97 5.07
N HIS A 25 31.41 30.85 4.45
CA HIS A 25 32.45 30.78 3.42
C HIS A 25 31.83 30.92 2.02
N LYS A 26 32.18 31.99 1.33
CA LYS A 26 31.95 32.14 -0.10
C LYS A 26 32.80 31.11 -0.85
N MET A 27 32.23 29.95 -1.13
CA MET A 27 32.87 28.94 -2.00
C MET A 27 32.68 29.32 -3.46
N ASP A 28 33.79 29.40 -4.21
CA ASP A 28 33.71 29.50 -5.66
C ASP A 28 33.32 28.15 -6.29
N ARG A 29 32.84 28.18 -7.55
CA ARG A 29 32.38 26.97 -8.27
C ARG A 29 33.49 25.91 -8.37
N ARG A 30 34.73 26.28 -8.43
CA ARG A 30 35.90 25.38 -8.58
C ARG A 30 36.21 24.64 -7.30
N THR A 31 36.10 25.31 -6.16
CA THR A 31 36.29 24.74 -4.82
C THR A 31 35.12 23.81 -4.48
N PHE A 32 33.88 24.17 -4.89
CA PHE A 32 32.71 23.30 -4.73
C PHE A 32 32.86 21.99 -5.51
N LEU A 33 33.24 22.04 -6.77
CA LEU A 33 33.44 20.85 -7.60
C LEU A 33 34.58 19.95 -7.14
N ARG A 34 35.67 20.54 -6.59
CA ARG A 34 36.76 19.76 -6.01
C ARG A 34 36.36 19.07 -4.70
N SER A 35 35.61 19.76 -3.84
CA SER A 35 35.18 19.21 -2.55
C SER A 35 34.08 18.11 -2.74
N THR A 36 33.17 18.28 -3.70
CA THR A 36 32.17 17.23 -4.03
C THR A 36 32.83 16.03 -4.70
N GLY A 37 33.80 16.20 -5.57
CA GLY A 37 34.54 15.09 -6.18
C GLY A 37 35.31 14.24 -5.14
N LEU A 38 35.91 14.86 -4.14
CA LEU A 38 36.56 14.15 -3.03
C LEU A 38 35.57 13.47 -2.08
N ALA A 39 34.41 14.07 -1.85
CA ALA A 39 33.34 13.45 -1.03
C ALA A 39 32.69 12.23 -1.71
N VAL A 40 32.45 12.29 -3.02
CA VAL A 40 31.92 11.16 -3.78
C VAL A 40 32.96 10.05 -3.93
N GLY A 41 34.25 10.38 -4.18
CA GLY A 41 35.34 9.41 -4.22
C GLY A 41 35.61 8.75 -2.87
N GLY A 42 35.52 9.49 -1.76
CA GLY A 42 35.63 8.95 -0.42
C GLY A 42 34.49 8.02 -0.02
N LEU A 43 33.25 8.34 -0.40
CA LEU A 43 32.07 7.47 -0.19
C LEU A 43 32.15 6.18 -1.03
N ALA A 44 32.63 6.25 -2.27
CA ALA A 44 32.83 5.07 -3.13
C ALA A 44 33.94 4.14 -2.59
N ALA A 45 35.02 4.70 -2.01
CA ALA A 45 36.07 3.89 -1.39
C ALA A 45 35.61 3.23 -0.06
N PHE A 46 34.68 3.87 0.67
CA PHE A 46 34.10 3.29 1.89
C PHE A 46 33.07 2.19 1.62
N SER A 47 32.48 2.19 0.41
CA SER A 47 31.51 1.15 -0.01
C SER A 47 32.18 -0.11 -0.56
N MET A 48 33.50 -0.09 -0.80
CA MET A 48 34.25 -1.24 -1.32
C MET A 48 34.91 -2.11 -0.23
N THR A 49 34.81 -1.75 1.03
CA THR A 49 35.14 -2.70 2.09
C THR A 49 33.98 -3.69 2.21
N PRO A 50 34.20 -5.01 2.03
CA PRO A 50 33.16 -5.99 2.30
C PRO A 50 32.87 -5.91 3.80
N ARG A 51 31.86 -5.12 4.14
CA ARG A 51 31.24 -5.21 5.45
C ARG A 51 30.50 -6.52 5.41
N SER A 52 31.06 -7.54 6.02
CA SER A 52 30.28 -8.69 6.46
C SER A 52 29.20 -8.13 7.39
N VAL A 53 28.03 -7.84 6.82
CA VAL A 53 26.83 -7.69 7.61
C VAL A 53 26.56 -9.10 8.12
N GLU A 54 27.13 -9.42 9.27
CA GLU A 54 26.54 -10.45 10.11
C GLU A 54 25.14 -9.93 10.44
N ALA A 55 24.21 -10.30 9.57
CA ALA A 55 22.80 -10.22 9.90
C ALA A 55 22.70 -11.01 11.20
N ALA A 56 22.30 -10.32 12.27
CA ALA A 56 22.04 -10.95 13.55
C ALA A 56 20.97 -12.04 13.32
N ALA A 57 21.44 -13.23 12.99
CA ALA A 57 20.65 -14.44 12.89
C ALA A 57 20.41 -14.94 14.31
N SER A 58 19.61 -14.20 15.07
CA SER A 58 18.93 -14.71 16.26
C SER A 58 17.44 -14.87 15.95
N ALA A 59 17.13 -15.55 14.86
CA ALA A 59 15.83 -16.17 14.67
C ALA A 59 15.97 -17.63 15.06
N SER A 60 15.17 -18.09 16.01
CA SER A 60 15.04 -19.48 16.38
C SER A 60 14.98 -20.34 15.12
N THR A 61 15.90 -21.29 14.99
CA THR A 61 16.09 -22.12 13.80
C THR A 61 14.95 -23.12 13.54
N ASP A 62 13.91 -23.13 14.37
CA ASP A 62 12.82 -24.12 14.33
C ASP A 62 11.49 -23.59 13.74
N ALA A 63 11.40 -22.31 13.41
CA ALA A 63 10.17 -21.76 12.82
C ALA A 63 10.03 -22.21 11.37
N LYS A 64 9.09 -23.11 11.10
CA LYS A 64 8.78 -23.61 9.75
C LYS A 64 8.24 -22.48 8.88
N THR A 65 9.00 -22.09 7.86
CA THR A 65 8.53 -21.16 6.84
C THR A 65 7.70 -21.92 5.81
N GLU A 66 6.46 -21.46 5.60
CA GLU A 66 5.55 -21.98 4.58
C GLU A 66 5.45 -20.99 3.43
N ILE A 67 5.45 -21.50 2.19
CA ILE A 67 5.19 -20.69 1.01
C ILE A 67 3.72 -20.81 0.63
N LYS A 68 3.00 -19.69 0.64
CA LYS A 68 1.58 -19.61 0.24
C LYS A 68 1.47 -18.85 -1.06
N LYS A 69 0.88 -19.48 -2.08
CA LYS A 69 0.58 -18.81 -3.35
C LYS A 69 -0.70 -18.00 -3.21
N SER A 70 -0.66 -16.73 -3.61
CA SER A 70 -1.80 -15.82 -3.54
C SER A 70 -1.81 -14.86 -4.74
N VAL A 71 -2.75 -13.94 -4.77
CA VAL A 71 -2.93 -12.95 -5.81
C VAL A 71 -2.83 -11.54 -5.24
N CYS A 72 -2.12 -10.66 -5.92
CA CYS A 72 -2.06 -9.24 -5.57
C CYS A 72 -3.44 -8.59 -5.68
N THR A 73 -3.84 -7.83 -4.68
CA THR A 73 -5.15 -7.19 -4.57
C THR A 73 -5.21 -5.77 -5.09
N HIS A 74 -4.13 -5.26 -5.69
CA HIS A 74 -4.07 -3.86 -6.11
C HIS A 74 -4.77 -3.54 -7.42
N CYS A 75 -4.88 -4.51 -8.33
CA CYS A 75 -5.56 -4.32 -9.62
C CYS A 75 -5.92 -5.65 -10.26
N SER A 76 -6.67 -5.59 -11.37
CA SER A 76 -7.16 -6.75 -12.09
C SER A 76 -6.11 -7.46 -12.97
N VAL A 77 -4.83 -7.05 -12.94
CA VAL A 77 -3.76 -7.80 -13.61
C VAL A 77 -3.63 -9.22 -13.06
N GLY A 78 -3.93 -9.40 -11.77
CA GLY A 78 -3.92 -10.74 -11.16
C GLY A 78 -2.51 -11.29 -10.92
N CYS A 79 -1.55 -10.41 -10.64
CA CYS A 79 -0.16 -10.82 -10.35
C CYS A 79 -0.10 -11.84 -9.22
N THR A 80 0.57 -12.95 -9.47
CA THR A 80 0.80 -13.99 -8.46
C THR A 80 1.85 -13.55 -7.47
N VAL A 81 1.56 -13.75 -6.18
CA VAL A 81 2.44 -13.49 -5.05
C VAL A 81 2.74 -14.81 -4.34
N MET A 82 4.01 -15.08 -4.12
CA MET A 82 4.47 -16.17 -3.26
C MET A 82 4.76 -15.59 -1.88
N ALA A 83 3.84 -15.78 -0.96
CA ALA A 83 3.97 -15.26 0.40
C ALA A 83 4.76 -16.22 1.28
N GLU A 84 5.79 -15.73 1.94
CA GLU A 84 6.55 -16.45 2.96
C GLU A 84 5.88 -16.22 4.31
N VAL A 85 5.35 -17.29 4.88
CA VAL A 85 4.62 -17.24 6.15
C VAL A 85 5.41 -18.02 7.20
N ARG A 86 5.69 -17.37 8.33
CA ARG A 86 6.35 -17.96 9.49
C ARG A 86 5.46 -17.76 10.71
N ASP A 87 5.10 -18.86 11.37
CA ASP A 87 4.21 -18.85 12.54
C ASP A 87 2.91 -18.02 12.32
N GLY A 88 2.30 -18.16 11.13
CA GLY A 88 1.09 -17.44 10.78
C GLY A 88 1.30 -15.98 10.37
N VAL A 89 2.52 -15.45 10.40
CA VAL A 89 2.86 -14.08 10.01
C VAL A 89 3.49 -14.07 8.61
N TRP A 90 2.99 -13.20 7.77
CA TRP A 90 3.55 -12.97 6.42
C TRP A 90 4.84 -12.15 6.52
N VAL A 91 5.99 -12.80 6.44
CA VAL A 91 7.31 -12.20 6.70
C VAL A 91 8.04 -11.73 5.44
N GLY A 92 7.79 -12.38 4.30
CA GLY A 92 8.44 -12.06 3.03
C GLY A 92 7.53 -12.34 1.84
N GLN A 93 7.92 -11.87 0.66
CA GLN A 93 7.21 -12.19 -0.57
C GLN A 93 8.11 -12.16 -1.79
N GLU A 94 7.78 -13.01 -2.76
CA GLU A 94 8.38 -13.05 -4.08
C GLU A 94 7.28 -13.07 -5.16
N PRO A 95 7.57 -12.65 -6.39
CA PRO A 95 6.63 -12.84 -7.50
C PRO A 95 6.48 -14.32 -7.84
N GLY A 96 5.30 -14.70 -8.33
CA GLY A 96 5.07 -16.06 -8.83
C GLY A 96 5.94 -16.35 -10.07
N TRP A 97 6.88 -17.26 -9.95
CA TRP A 97 7.81 -17.61 -11.01
C TRP A 97 7.16 -18.32 -12.20
N ASP A 98 6.06 -19.02 -11.95
CA ASP A 98 5.27 -19.77 -12.92
C ASP A 98 4.04 -18.98 -13.43
N SER A 99 3.90 -17.73 -13.01
CA SER A 99 2.76 -16.91 -13.40
C SER A 99 2.89 -16.35 -14.81
N PRO A 100 1.92 -16.59 -15.70
CA PRO A 100 1.92 -15.98 -17.04
C PRO A 100 1.54 -14.49 -17.01
N PHE A 101 1.00 -13.97 -15.91
CA PHE A 101 0.49 -12.60 -15.81
C PHE A 101 1.59 -11.60 -15.48
N ASN A 102 2.37 -11.87 -14.44
CA ASN A 102 3.39 -10.93 -13.98
C ASN A 102 4.82 -11.30 -14.36
N LEU A 103 5.02 -12.40 -15.08
CA LEU A 103 6.30 -12.78 -15.68
C LEU A 103 7.49 -12.63 -14.74
N ARG A 104 7.36 -13.12 -13.53
CA ARG A 104 8.39 -13.08 -12.47
C ARG A 104 8.70 -11.69 -11.92
N ALA A 105 7.81 -10.71 -12.11
CA ALA A 105 8.02 -9.34 -11.65
C ALA A 105 6.81 -8.82 -10.87
N HIS A 106 7.05 -7.82 -10.02
CA HIS A 106 6.03 -7.00 -9.40
C HIS A 106 6.25 -5.53 -9.76
N CYS A 107 5.18 -4.77 -9.92
CA CYS A 107 5.27 -3.31 -9.86
C CYS A 107 5.47 -2.85 -8.41
N ALA A 108 5.76 -1.58 -8.20
CA ALA A 108 5.97 -1.00 -6.86
C ALA A 108 4.81 -1.29 -5.89
N LYS A 109 3.56 -1.32 -6.37
CA LYS A 109 2.38 -1.68 -5.54
C LYS A 109 2.37 -3.16 -5.15
N GLY A 110 2.66 -4.04 -6.10
CA GLY A 110 2.71 -5.49 -5.87
C GLY A 110 3.83 -5.90 -4.93
N SER A 111 4.99 -5.26 -5.01
CA SER A 111 6.12 -5.54 -4.12
C SER A 111 5.87 -5.09 -2.67
N SER A 112 4.95 -4.16 -2.43
CA SER A 112 4.59 -3.67 -1.09
C SER A 112 3.26 -4.22 -0.55
N VAL A 113 2.63 -5.17 -1.24
CA VAL A 113 1.30 -5.67 -0.83
C VAL A 113 1.29 -6.30 0.56
N ARG A 114 2.41 -6.88 1.00
CA ARG A 114 2.57 -7.43 2.34
C ARG A 114 2.27 -6.41 3.43
N GLU A 115 2.70 -5.16 3.27
CA GLU A 115 2.51 -4.10 4.26
C GLU A 115 1.04 -3.76 4.49
N LEU A 116 0.18 -3.94 3.48
CA LEU A 116 -1.26 -3.78 3.62
C LEU A 116 -1.88 -4.87 4.50
N GLY A 117 -1.28 -6.05 4.57
CA GLY A 117 -1.78 -7.19 5.36
C GLY A 117 -1.57 -7.04 6.86
N HIS A 118 -0.50 -6.37 7.28
CA HIS A 118 -0.01 -6.38 8.66
C HIS A 118 0.09 -5.00 9.33
N GLY A 119 -0.31 -3.93 8.65
CA GLY A 119 -0.26 -2.58 9.20
C GLY A 119 -1.08 -2.45 10.49
N GLU A 120 -0.55 -1.75 11.50
CA GLU A 120 -1.24 -1.49 12.77
C GLU A 120 -2.60 -0.81 12.59
N ARG A 121 -2.72 0.00 11.53
CA ARG A 121 -3.94 0.74 11.18
C ARG A 121 -4.93 -0.08 10.36
N ARG A 122 -4.61 -1.33 10.04
CA ARG A 122 -5.51 -2.17 9.26
C ARG A 122 -6.72 -2.56 10.11
N LEU A 123 -7.92 -2.34 9.56
CA LEU A 123 -9.15 -2.83 10.14
C LEU A 123 -9.17 -4.37 10.08
N LYS A 124 -9.35 -5.00 11.23
CA LYS A 124 -9.36 -6.47 11.37
C LYS A 124 -10.77 -7.04 11.53
N TYR A 125 -11.72 -6.18 11.85
CA TYR A 125 -13.10 -6.55 12.17
C TYR A 125 -14.06 -5.51 11.62
N PRO A 126 -15.32 -5.89 11.32
CA PRO A 126 -16.36 -4.93 11.04
C PRO A 126 -16.60 -4.03 12.24
N MET A 127 -16.89 -2.76 11.98
CA MET A 127 -17.16 -1.77 13.01
C MET A 127 -18.43 -1.00 12.65
N LYS A 128 -19.27 -0.78 13.66
CA LYS A 128 -20.50 0.00 13.56
C LYS A 128 -20.39 1.26 14.39
N LEU A 129 -20.82 2.38 13.85
CA LEU A 129 -20.91 3.64 14.60
C LEU A 129 -22.11 3.60 15.53
N VAL A 130 -21.87 3.61 16.83
CA VAL A 130 -22.89 3.64 17.87
C VAL A 130 -22.62 4.84 18.77
N ASN A 131 -23.56 5.76 18.86
CA ASN A 131 -23.46 6.98 19.69
C ASN A 131 -22.14 7.75 19.48
N GLY A 132 -21.71 7.89 18.21
CA GLY A 132 -20.49 8.61 17.85
C GLY A 132 -19.19 7.83 18.06
N THR A 133 -19.24 6.57 18.50
CA THR A 133 -18.06 5.72 18.71
C THR A 133 -18.14 4.47 17.84
N TYR A 134 -17.03 4.14 17.13
CA TYR A 134 -16.96 2.91 16.37
C TYR A 134 -16.77 1.71 17.29
N THR A 135 -17.78 0.83 17.28
CA THR A 135 -17.81 -0.39 18.10
C THR A 135 -17.66 -1.62 17.19
N ARG A 136 -16.84 -2.57 17.63
CA ARG A 136 -16.67 -3.84 16.93
C ARG A 136 -17.96 -4.64 16.93
N VAL A 137 -18.30 -5.20 15.77
CA VAL A 137 -19.40 -6.15 15.57
C VAL A 137 -18.90 -7.44 14.94
N SER A 138 -19.69 -8.51 14.98
CA SER A 138 -19.37 -9.74 14.26
C SER A 138 -19.62 -9.57 12.75
N TRP A 139 -19.01 -10.43 11.93
CA TRP A 139 -19.29 -10.47 10.49
C TRP A 139 -20.76 -10.85 10.23
N GLU A 140 -21.31 -11.80 10.97
CA GLU A 140 -22.69 -12.21 10.85
C GLU A 140 -23.63 -11.04 11.14
N GLN A 141 -23.44 -10.34 12.25
CA GLN A 141 -24.21 -9.16 12.58
C GLN A 141 -24.13 -8.10 11.48
N ALA A 142 -22.91 -7.78 11.00
CA ALA A 142 -22.71 -6.76 9.98
C ALA A 142 -23.41 -7.12 8.67
N ILE A 143 -23.29 -8.39 8.21
CA ILE A 143 -23.91 -8.87 6.98
C ILE A 143 -25.42 -8.84 7.07
N ASN A 144 -25.99 -9.33 8.18
CA ASN A 144 -27.45 -9.36 8.36
C ASN A 144 -28.04 -7.95 8.46
N GLU A 145 -27.46 -7.08 9.29
CA GLU A 145 -27.96 -5.71 9.41
C GLU A 145 -27.88 -4.92 8.10
N ILE A 146 -26.77 -5.07 7.33
CA ILE A 146 -26.62 -4.41 6.04
C ILE A 146 -27.61 -5.02 5.03
N GLY A 147 -27.73 -6.34 4.99
CA GLY A 147 -28.65 -7.04 4.10
C GLY A 147 -30.10 -6.63 4.33
N ASP A 148 -30.54 -6.61 5.60
CA ASP A 148 -31.89 -6.21 5.97
C ASP A 148 -32.19 -4.76 5.55
N GLN A 149 -31.25 -3.84 5.79
CA GLN A 149 -31.41 -2.45 5.36
C GLN A 149 -31.45 -2.31 3.82
N MET A 150 -30.62 -3.04 3.11
CA MET A 150 -30.63 -3.04 1.66
C MET A 150 -31.94 -3.59 1.11
N LEU A 151 -32.44 -4.72 1.62
CA LEU A 151 -33.71 -5.29 1.22
C LEU A 151 -34.86 -4.33 1.47
N LYS A 152 -34.90 -3.68 2.62
CA LYS A 152 -35.88 -2.65 2.95
C LYS A 152 -35.86 -1.48 1.95
N ILE A 153 -34.69 -0.96 1.62
CA ILE A 153 -34.54 0.12 0.64
C ILE A 153 -35.03 -0.32 -0.73
N ARG A 154 -34.71 -1.56 -1.13
CA ARG A 154 -35.17 -2.13 -2.40
C ARG A 154 -36.68 -2.26 -2.46
N GLU A 155 -37.30 -2.67 -1.36
CA GLU A 155 -38.76 -2.83 -1.26
C GLU A 155 -39.50 -1.50 -1.30
N GLU A 156 -38.97 -0.48 -0.58
CA GLU A 156 -39.57 0.86 -0.48
C GLU A 156 -39.32 1.73 -1.71
N SER A 157 -38.14 1.63 -2.33
CA SER A 157 -37.65 2.59 -3.34
C SER A 157 -37.20 1.96 -4.65
N GLY A 158 -37.25 0.63 -4.75
CA GLY A 158 -36.83 -0.13 -5.93
C GLY A 158 -35.32 -0.38 -6.00
N PRO A 159 -34.89 -1.28 -6.89
CA PRO A 159 -33.48 -1.66 -7.01
C PRO A 159 -32.56 -0.54 -7.48
N ASP A 160 -33.07 0.42 -8.24
CA ASP A 160 -32.30 1.54 -8.78
C ASP A 160 -31.98 2.63 -7.75
N SER A 161 -32.52 2.51 -6.53
CA SER A 161 -32.18 3.41 -5.41
C SER A 161 -30.78 3.17 -4.84
N VAL A 162 -30.13 2.06 -5.19
CA VAL A 162 -28.79 1.72 -4.76
C VAL A 162 -27.78 1.92 -5.89
N TYR A 163 -26.73 2.66 -5.61
CA TYR A 163 -25.62 2.89 -6.53
C TYR A 163 -24.42 2.00 -6.19
N TRP A 164 -23.90 1.29 -7.19
CA TRP A 164 -22.81 0.35 -7.06
C TRP A 164 -21.52 0.94 -7.64
N LEU A 165 -20.61 1.38 -6.75
CA LEU A 165 -19.34 1.97 -7.15
C LEU A 165 -18.20 0.96 -7.08
N GLY A 166 -17.67 0.59 -8.23
CA GLY A 166 -16.51 -0.28 -8.37
C GLY A 166 -15.17 0.45 -8.17
N SER A 167 -14.08 -0.32 -8.18
CA SER A 167 -12.73 0.19 -7.96
C SER A 167 -11.72 -0.50 -8.88
N ALA A 168 -10.64 0.21 -9.24
CA ALA A 168 -9.47 -0.39 -9.91
C ALA A 168 -8.63 -1.28 -8.97
N LYS A 169 -8.86 -1.19 -7.66
CA LYS A 169 -8.13 -1.96 -6.64
C LYS A 169 -8.88 -3.21 -6.22
N THR A 170 -9.38 -3.94 -7.19
CA THR A 170 -10.03 -5.24 -7.01
C THR A 170 -9.37 -6.26 -7.92
N ASN A 171 -9.29 -7.51 -7.47
CA ASN A 171 -8.89 -8.60 -8.34
C ASN A 171 -10.05 -9.00 -9.28
N ASN A 172 -9.79 -9.90 -10.21
CA ASN A 172 -10.77 -10.31 -11.20
C ASN A 172 -12.00 -11.00 -10.58
N GLU A 173 -11.77 -11.83 -9.56
CA GLU A 173 -12.82 -12.54 -8.84
C GLU A 173 -13.76 -11.58 -8.10
N GLN A 174 -13.18 -10.59 -7.42
CA GLN A 174 -13.95 -9.55 -6.74
C GLN A 174 -14.78 -8.73 -7.73
N SER A 175 -14.19 -8.33 -8.84
CA SER A 175 -14.87 -7.54 -9.89
C SER A 175 -16.02 -8.33 -10.50
N TYR A 176 -15.83 -9.63 -10.76
CA TYR A 176 -16.86 -10.52 -11.28
C TYR A 176 -18.02 -10.69 -10.29
N LEU A 177 -17.71 -11.00 -9.02
CA LEU A 177 -18.72 -11.18 -7.98
C LEU A 177 -19.51 -9.90 -7.73
N TYR A 178 -18.80 -8.76 -7.70
CA TYR A 178 -19.42 -7.46 -7.51
C TYR A 178 -20.44 -7.15 -8.63
N ARG A 179 -20.04 -7.31 -9.89
CA ARG A 179 -20.94 -7.08 -11.04
C ARG A 179 -22.08 -8.08 -11.06
N LYS A 180 -21.82 -9.34 -10.76
CA LYS A 180 -22.84 -10.38 -10.67
C LYS A 180 -23.87 -10.06 -9.59
N PHE A 181 -23.42 -9.61 -8.43
CA PHE A 181 -24.28 -9.23 -7.32
C PHE A 181 -25.17 -8.04 -7.69
N ALA A 182 -24.63 -7.00 -8.32
CA ALA A 182 -25.42 -5.86 -8.82
C ALA A 182 -26.48 -6.28 -9.84
N ALA A 183 -26.16 -7.22 -10.73
CA ALA A 183 -27.12 -7.78 -11.69
C ALA A 183 -28.23 -8.58 -10.99
N TYR A 184 -27.91 -9.37 -9.98
CA TYR A 184 -28.89 -10.06 -9.14
C TYR A 184 -29.77 -9.11 -8.34
N TRP A 185 -29.19 -8.00 -7.91
CA TRP A 185 -29.93 -6.94 -7.24
C TRP A 185 -30.99 -6.33 -8.14
N GLY A 186 -30.75 -6.31 -9.45
CA GLY A 186 -31.72 -5.87 -10.47
C GLY A 186 -31.51 -4.42 -10.90
N THR A 187 -30.29 -3.90 -10.84
CA THR A 187 -29.98 -2.52 -11.26
C THR A 187 -28.83 -2.46 -12.25
N ASN A 188 -28.84 -1.44 -13.09
CA ASN A 188 -27.72 -1.00 -13.93
C ASN A 188 -26.97 0.21 -13.36
N ASN A 189 -27.32 0.68 -12.17
CA ASN A 189 -26.64 1.79 -11.50
C ASN A 189 -25.27 1.36 -10.96
N VAL A 190 -24.40 0.96 -11.89
CA VAL A 190 -23.04 0.50 -11.62
C VAL A 190 -22.07 1.41 -12.35
N ASP A 191 -21.10 1.94 -11.63
CA ASP A 191 -20.02 2.71 -12.21
C ASP A 191 -18.68 2.37 -11.55
N HIS A 192 -17.62 2.99 -12.03
CA HIS A 192 -16.27 2.67 -11.65
C HIS A 192 -15.44 3.96 -11.53
N GLN A 193 -14.47 3.99 -10.63
CA GLN A 193 -13.59 5.14 -10.46
C GLN A 193 -12.83 5.53 -11.75
N ALA A 194 -12.70 4.62 -12.70
CA ALA A 194 -12.08 4.90 -13.99
C ALA A 194 -12.78 6.02 -14.78
N ARG A 195 -14.07 6.29 -14.53
CA ARG A 195 -14.80 7.42 -15.14
C ARG A 195 -14.12 8.76 -14.86
N ILE A 196 -13.57 8.94 -13.66
CA ILE A 196 -12.88 10.17 -13.23
C ILE A 196 -11.34 10.00 -13.19
N CYS A 197 -10.81 8.89 -13.64
CA CYS A 197 -9.38 8.61 -13.72
C CYS A 197 -8.96 8.35 -15.17
N HIS A 198 -9.38 7.23 -15.77
CA HIS A 198 -8.95 6.82 -17.11
C HIS A 198 -9.63 7.65 -18.22
N SER A 199 -10.86 8.08 -18.04
CA SER A 199 -11.57 8.91 -19.02
C SER A 199 -11.22 10.40 -18.93
N THR A 200 -10.59 10.84 -17.86
CA THR A 200 -10.19 12.25 -17.68
C THR A 200 -8.66 12.39 -17.66
N THR A 201 -7.99 11.92 -16.62
CA THR A 201 -6.55 12.10 -16.44
C THR A 201 -5.75 11.38 -17.53
N VAL A 202 -6.04 10.12 -17.79
CA VAL A 202 -5.30 9.34 -18.81
C VAL A 202 -5.52 9.92 -20.20
N ALA A 203 -6.77 10.25 -20.55
CA ALA A 203 -7.07 10.89 -21.83
C ALA A 203 -6.44 12.29 -21.94
N GLY A 204 -6.46 13.08 -20.87
CA GLY A 204 -5.82 14.39 -20.82
C GLY A 204 -4.31 14.31 -21.03
N VAL A 205 -3.64 13.39 -20.36
CA VAL A 205 -2.20 13.15 -20.52
C VAL A 205 -1.86 12.68 -21.92
N ALA A 206 -2.63 11.74 -22.47
CA ALA A 206 -2.42 11.23 -23.81
C ALA A 206 -2.57 12.31 -24.88
N ASN A 207 -3.59 13.18 -24.75
CA ASN A 207 -3.82 14.28 -25.69
C ASN A 207 -2.76 15.39 -25.57
N THR A 208 -2.15 15.56 -24.39
CA THR A 208 -1.16 16.62 -24.16
C THR A 208 0.26 16.17 -24.50
N TRP A 209 0.64 14.95 -24.10
CA TRP A 209 2.00 14.43 -24.20
C TRP A 209 2.15 13.26 -25.17
N GLY A 210 1.06 12.82 -25.78
CA GLY A 210 1.06 11.70 -26.73
C GLY A 210 1.14 10.32 -26.08
N TYR A 211 1.10 10.25 -24.75
CA TYR A 211 1.16 8.99 -23.98
C TYR A 211 0.26 9.08 -22.74
N GLY A 212 -0.55 8.04 -22.54
CA GLY A 212 -1.36 7.89 -21.34
C GLY A 212 -0.67 6.96 -20.33
N ALA A 213 -0.76 7.26 -19.05
CA ALA A 213 -0.18 6.44 -17.97
C ALA A 213 -0.89 5.08 -17.83
#